data_3adff943a354f9cce858e16b46e952b1
#
_entry.id   3adff943a354f9cce858e16b46e952b1
#
_cell.length_a   1.000
_cell.length_b   1.000
_cell.length_c   1.000
_cell.angle_alpha   90.00
_cell.angle_beta   90.00
_cell.angle_gamma   90.00
#
_symmetry.space_group_name_H-M   'P 1'
#
loop_
_entity.id
_entity.type
_entity.pdbx_description
1 polymer ?
#
loop_
_entity_poly.entity_id
_entity_poly.type
_entity_poly.pdbx_seq_one_letter_code
_entity_poly.pdbx_strand_id
1 'polypeptide(L)'
;MSGVLTDNLGRASGLVKAPGGGGAWAVVAHTNIAGSASEVAFTGLNVYPVYRFFINNIRIDGGSSGELRMRASDDNGSTYKSGVNYDWAHTYADARDEHGRYGGEDADTIVIIKDIGNPSSAEVTMYIPDASGETTARTTWTGTAQSTTSPGSVVSGQAMGARTRDFGDQSDPVDAVKFYPSTGNFEGCGQITVLGMKTS
;
A
#
# COMPACT_ATOMS: atom_id res chain seq x y z
N MET A 1 32.38 24.15 26.65
CA MET A 1 30.97 23.76 26.73
C MET A 1 30.50 23.12 25.42
N SER A 2 31.01 21.96 25.06
CA SER A 2 30.66 21.26 23.82
C SER A 2 29.97 19.89 24.03
N GLY A 3 29.76 19.49 25.29
CA GLY A 3 29.19 18.18 25.61
C GLY A 3 27.66 18.09 25.51
N VAL A 4 26.95 19.22 25.57
CA VAL A 4 25.49 19.24 25.61
C VAL A 4 24.85 19.08 24.22
N LEU A 5 25.57 19.48 23.17
CA LEU A 5 25.06 19.38 21.79
C LEU A 5 25.18 17.97 21.21
N THR A 6 26.22 17.21 21.59
CA THR A 6 26.41 15.84 21.13
C THR A 6 25.41 14.86 21.77
N ASP A 7 25.07 15.06 23.04
CA ASP A 7 24.06 14.24 23.71
C ASP A 7 22.64 14.51 23.18
N ASN A 8 22.33 15.74 22.81
CA ASN A 8 21.04 16.09 22.24
C ASN A 8 20.90 15.65 20.77
N LEU A 9 21.98 15.65 19.99
CA LEU A 9 21.98 15.13 18.63
C LEU A 9 21.80 13.59 18.62
N GLY A 10 22.42 12.91 19.57
CA GLY A 10 22.22 11.45 19.75
C GLY A 10 20.81 11.10 20.24
N ARG A 11 20.16 12.01 20.97
CA ARG A 11 18.78 11.85 21.44
C ARG A 11 17.75 12.33 20.41
N ALA A 12 18.08 13.30 19.59
CA ALA A 12 17.15 13.82 18.57
C ALA A 12 17.11 12.94 17.32
N SER A 13 18.20 12.26 16.97
CA SER A 13 18.20 11.22 15.95
C SER A 13 17.50 9.94 16.42
N GLY A 14 17.25 9.83 17.71
CA GLY A 14 16.51 8.75 18.34
C GLY A 14 15.36 9.28 19.17
N LEU A 15 14.55 10.17 18.65
CA LEU A 15 13.46 10.83 19.39
C LEU A 15 12.48 9.83 20.00
N VAL A 16 12.57 8.58 19.63
CA VAL A 16 12.08 7.44 20.37
C VAL A 16 13.03 6.27 20.12
N LYS A 17 14.17 6.26 20.78
CA LYS A 17 14.90 5.01 20.89
C LYS A 17 14.12 4.16 21.87
N ALA A 18 13.31 3.26 21.35
CA ALA A 18 12.73 2.22 22.19
C ALA A 18 13.84 1.54 22.98
N PRO A 19 13.65 1.24 24.27
CA PRO A 19 14.60 0.46 25.04
C PRO A 19 14.87 -0.84 24.27
N GLY A 20 16.09 -1.02 23.77
CA GLY A 20 16.43 -2.20 22.96
C GLY A 20 16.87 -1.92 21.52
N GLY A 21 16.91 -0.67 21.06
CA GLY A 21 17.73 -0.28 19.91
C GLY A 21 17.17 -0.49 18.52
N GLY A 22 15.89 -0.73 18.32
CA GLY A 22 15.27 -0.76 17.00
C GLY A 22 13.92 -0.05 17.02
N GLY A 23 13.65 0.85 16.08
CA GLY A 23 12.30 1.40 15.90
C GLY A 23 11.28 0.27 15.72
N ALA A 24 10.03 0.51 16.05
CA ALA A 24 8.93 -0.44 15.85
C ALA A 24 8.78 -0.88 14.38
N TRP A 25 9.36 -0.15 13.44
CA TRP A 25 9.30 -0.40 12.02
C TRP A 25 10.70 -0.64 11.42
N ALA A 26 10.79 -1.59 10.49
CA ALA A 26 11.97 -1.84 9.67
C ALA A 26 11.65 -1.50 8.21
N VAL A 27 12.60 -0.90 7.49
CA VAL A 27 12.49 -0.80 6.03
C VAL A 27 12.70 -2.20 5.45
N VAL A 28 11.68 -2.71 4.75
CA VAL A 28 11.68 -4.01 4.09
C VAL A 28 12.14 -3.88 2.64
N ALA A 29 11.61 -2.89 1.95
CA ALA A 29 11.95 -2.61 0.56
C ALA A 29 11.78 -1.14 0.24
N HIS A 30 12.52 -0.69 -0.76
CA HIS A 30 12.35 0.61 -1.39
C HIS A 30 12.60 0.47 -2.89
N THR A 31 11.67 0.96 -3.71
CA THR A 31 11.75 0.85 -5.16
C THR A 31 11.38 2.19 -5.80
N ASN A 32 12.27 2.70 -6.65
CA ASN A 32 11.92 3.76 -7.59
C ASN A 32 11.25 3.11 -8.80
N ILE A 33 10.10 3.64 -9.20
CA ILE A 33 9.35 3.09 -10.32
C ILE A 33 10.01 3.57 -11.61
N ALA A 34 10.52 2.62 -12.40
CA ALA A 34 11.06 2.89 -13.71
C ALA A 34 9.96 3.32 -14.69
N GLY A 35 10.31 4.16 -15.65
CA GLY A 35 9.41 4.50 -16.76
C GLY A 35 9.00 3.26 -17.54
N SER A 36 7.73 3.21 -17.94
CA SER A 36 7.14 2.10 -18.69
C SER A 36 7.03 0.77 -17.91
N ALA A 37 7.18 0.76 -16.59
CA ALA A 37 6.90 -0.41 -15.79
C ALA A 37 5.39 -0.72 -15.80
N SER A 38 5.01 -1.96 -16.12
CA SER A 38 3.61 -2.38 -16.10
C SER A 38 3.13 -2.75 -14.71
N GLU A 39 4.05 -3.09 -13.79
CA GLU A 39 3.77 -3.44 -12.40
C GLU A 39 5.00 -3.26 -11.52
N VAL A 40 4.77 -3.19 -10.20
CA VAL A 40 5.81 -3.24 -9.15
C VAL A 40 5.38 -4.28 -8.14
N ALA A 41 6.21 -5.30 -7.93
CA ALA A 41 5.92 -6.41 -7.04
C ALA A 41 6.86 -6.43 -5.82
N PHE A 42 6.34 -6.88 -4.69
CA PHE A 42 7.05 -7.12 -3.44
C PHE A 42 6.75 -8.53 -2.98
N THR A 43 7.78 -9.31 -2.70
CA THR A 43 7.71 -10.71 -2.26
C THR A 43 8.35 -10.89 -0.89
N GLY A 44 8.18 -12.05 -0.26
CA GLY A 44 8.75 -12.32 1.05
C GLY A 44 8.08 -11.54 2.18
N LEU A 45 6.80 -11.21 2.04
CA LEU A 45 6.02 -10.44 3.02
C LEU A 45 5.41 -11.38 4.10
N ASN A 46 6.19 -12.31 4.61
CA ASN A 46 5.78 -13.29 5.63
C ASN A 46 6.57 -13.17 6.95
N VAL A 47 7.40 -12.12 7.08
CA VAL A 47 8.28 -11.93 8.24
C VAL A 47 7.61 -11.10 9.34
N TYR A 48 6.73 -10.19 8.96
CA TYR A 48 6.07 -9.24 9.87
C TYR A 48 4.55 -9.39 9.82
N PRO A 49 3.85 -9.21 10.94
CA PRO A 49 2.39 -9.30 10.98
C PRO A 49 1.70 -8.08 10.34
N VAL A 50 2.42 -6.97 10.21
CA VAL A 50 1.90 -5.73 9.63
C VAL A 50 2.92 -5.13 8.69
N TYR A 51 2.47 -4.78 7.50
CA TYR A 51 3.26 -4.03 6.53
C TYR A 51 2.58 -2.71 6.19
N ARG A 52 3.39 -1.68 5.93
CA ARG A 52 2.93 -0.38 5.51
C ARG A 52 3.63 0.02 4.22
N PHE A 53 2.85 0.34 3.20
CA PHE A 53 3.31 0.75 1.89
C PHE A 53 3.10 2.25 1.73
N PHE A 54 4.17 2.98 1.55
CA PHE A 54 4.15 4.40 1.19
C PHE A 54 4.37 4.52 -0.31
N ILE A 55 3.34 4.91 -1.02
CA ILE A 55 3.29 5.03 -2.47
C ILE A 55 3.27 6.51 -2.78
N ASN A 56 4.34 7.03 -3.38
CA ASN A 56 4.52 8.45 -3.57
C ASN A 56 4.73 8.81 -5.03
N ASN A 57 4.14 9.93 -5.43
CA ASN A 57 4.36 10.57 -6.73
C ASN A 57 4.09 9.63 -7.92
N ILE A 58 3.02 8.82 -7.83
CA ILE A 58 2.64 7.88 -8.90
C ILE A 58 2.00 8.63 -10.05
N ARG A 59 2.42 8.29 -11.25
CA ARG A 59 1.80 8.70 -12.51
C ARG A 59 1.58 7.49 -13.40
N ILE A 60 0.54 7.55 -14.21
CA ILE A 60 0.19 6.52 -15.18
C ILE A 60 0.21 7.12 -16.58
N ASP A 61 0.85 6.41 -17.50
CA ASP A 61 0.78 6.72 -18.93
C ASP A 61 -0.63 6.42 -19.45
N GLY A 62 -1.28 7.38 -20.08
CA GLY A 62 -2.63 7.20 -20.64
C GLY A 62 -3.74 8.06 -20.05
N GLY A 63 -3.42 9.02 -19.19
CA GLY A 63 -4.35 10.09 -18.79
C GLY A 63 -5.01 9.92 -17.41
N SER A 64 -5.90 10.88 -17.11
CA SER A 64 -6.44 11.16 -15.78
C SER A 64 -7.54 10.21 -15.27
N SER A 65 -7.83 9.12 -15.95
CA SER A 65 -8.89 8.17 -15.57
C SER A 65 -8.39 6.77 -15.17
N GLY A 66 -7.09 6.61 -15.02
CA GLY A 66 -6.51 5.34 -14.60
C GLY A 66 -6.67 5.10 -13.09
N GLU A 67 -6.55 3.86 -12.68
CA GLU A 67 -6.58 3.44 -11.28
C GLU A 67 -5.25 2.78 -10.91
N LEU A 68 -4.79 2.99 -9.67
CA LEU A 68 -3.77 2.11 -9.07
C LEU A 68 -4.48 0.92 -8.45
N ARG A 69 -4.12 -0.25 -8.92
CA ARG A 69 -4.67 -1.52 -8.48
C ARG A 69 -3.63 -2.37 -7.77
N MET A 70 -4.11 -3.30 -6.95
CA MET A 70 -3.27 -4.26 -6.23
C MET A 70 -3.83 -5.66 -6.37
N ARG A 71 -2.94 -6.64 -6.47
CA ARG A 71 -3.23 -8.07 -6.27
C ARG A 71 -2.24 -8.66 -5.27
N ALA A 72 -2.67 -9.70 -4.59
CA ALA A 72 -1.88 -10.42 -3.60
C ALA A 72 -1.60 -11.85 -4.06
N SER A 73 -0.59 -12.46 -3.44
CA SER A 73 -0.15 -13.83 -3.67
C SER A 73 0.08 -14.52 -2.32
N ASP A 74 -0.06 -15.83 -2.31
CA ASP A 74 0.23 -16.76 -1.22
C ASP A 74 1.32 -17.78 -1.60
N ASP A 75 1.96 -17.62 -2.76
CA ASP A 75 3.01 -18.48 -3.31
C ASP A 75 4.28 -17.70 -3.70
N ASN A 76 4.58 -16.67 -2.89
CA ASN A 76 5.72 -15.77 -3.04
C ASN A 76 5.81 -15.08 -4.40
N GLY A 77 4.65 -14.71 -4.95
CA GLY A 77 4.56 -13.94 -6.19
C GLY A 77 4.62 -14.79 -7.46
N SER A 78 4.60 -16.12 -7.35
CA SER A 78 4.54 -17.00 -8.53
C SER A 78 3.19 -16.87 -9.23
N THR A 79 2.11 -16.72 -8.44
CA THR A 79 0.76 -16.49 -8.95
C THR A 79 0.08 -15.37 -8.17
N TYR A 80 -0.42 -14.35 -8.84
CA TYR A 80 -1.25 -13.32 -8.22
C TYR A 80 -2.72 -13.63 -8.42
N LYS A 81 -3.45 -13.74 -7.31
CA LYS A 81 -4.86 -14.11 -7.36
C LYS A 81 -5.67 -13.11 -8.19
N SER A 82 -6.59 -13.64 -8.98
CA SER A 82 -7.55 -12.90 -9.81
C SER A 82 -8.90 -13.61 -9.76
N GLY A 83 -9.94 -12.96 -10.24
CA GLY A 83 -11.31 -13.48 -10.09
C GLY A 83 -11.95 -12.99 -8.80
N VAL A 84 -12.81 -13.76 -8.18
CA VAL A 84 -13.66 -13.37 -7.02
C VAL A 84 -12.92 -13.38 -5.67
N ASN A 85 -11.70 -12.88 -5.62
CA ASN A 85 -10.81 -13.06 -4.46
C ASN A 85 -10.77 -11.86 -3.51
N TYR A 86 -11.38 -10.74 -3.83
CA TYR A 86 -11.29 -9.52 -3.05
C TYR A 86 -12.63 -8.85 -2.82
N ASP A 87 -12.81 -8.32 -1.62
CA ASP A 87 -13.83 -7.32 -1.31
C ASP A 87 -13.12 -6.02 -0.94
N TRP A 88 -13.58 -4.90 -1.46
CA TRP A 88 -13.03 -3.60 -1.12
C TRP A 88 -14.09 -2.50 -1.16
N ALA A 89 -13.84 -1.44 -0.42
CA ALA A 89 -14.69 -0.25 -0.40
C ALA A 89 -13.83 1.00 -0.26
N HIS A 90 -14.26 2.07 -0.91
CA HIS A 90 -13.69 3.39 -0.83
C HIS A 90 -14.74 4.43 -0.45
N THR A 91 -14.29 5.43 0.28
CA THR A 91 -14.97 6.71 0.41
C THR A 91 -14.07 7.80 -0.13
N TYR A 92 -14.64 8.81 -0.77
CA TYR A 92 -13.87 9.95 -1.26
C TYR A 92 -14.58 11.26 -0.98
N ALA A 93 -13.80 12.32 -0.83
CA ALA A 93 -14.25 13.69 -0.84
C ALA A 93 -13.28 14.53 -1.67
N ASP A 94 -13.79 15.44 -2.44
CA ASP A 94 -12.98 16.35 -3.25
C ASP A 94 -13.17 17.82 -2.84
N ALA A 95 -12.32 18.70 -3.36
CA ALA A 95 -12.36 20.12 -3.03
C ALA A 95 -13.57 20.87 -3.66
N ARG A 96 -14.44 20.20 -4.43
CA ARG A 96 -15.70 20.75 -4.94
C ARG A 96 -16.90 20.37 -4.07
N ASP A 97 -16.65 19.81 -2.88
CA ASP A 97 -17.66 19.29 -1.99
C ASP A 97 -18.42 18.08 -2.56
N GLU A 98 -17.85 17.42 -3.58
CA GLU A 98 -18.33 16.13 -4.04
C GLU A 98 -17.81 15.03 -3.16
N HIS A 99 -18.69 14.17 -2.71
CA HIS A 99 -18.34 13.02 -1.90
C HIS A 99 -19.13 11.79 -2.36
N GLY A 100 -18.53 10.63 -2.16
CA GLY A 100 -19.18 9.40 -2.57
C GLY A 100 -18.47 8.17 -2.03
N ARG A 101 -18.99 7.04 -2.40
CA ARG A 101 -18.43 5.72 -2.12
C ARG A 101 -18.52 4.85 -3.35
N TYR A 102 -17.55 3.96 -3.50
CA TYR A 102 -17.56 2.88 -4.47
C TYR A 102 -16.86 1.67 -3.88
N GLY A 103 -17.08 0.52 -4.46
CA GLY A 103 -16.51 -0.72 -3.97
C GLY A 103 -16.65 -1.83 -4.99
N GLY A 104 -15.97 -2.94 -4.72
CA GLY A 104 -16.08 -4.19 -5.44
C GLY A 104 -16.31 -5.30 -4.44
N GLU A 105 -17.36 -6.08 -4.65
CA GLU A 105 -17.60 -7.35 -4.02
C GLU A 105 -17.29 -8.43 -5.05
N ASP A 106 -16.67 -9.52 -4.63
CA ASP A 106 -16.21 -10.57 -5.55
C ASP A 106 -15.27 -10.05 -6.66
N ALA A 107 -14.42 -9.10 -6.33
CA ALA A 107 -13.57 -8.42 -7.29
C ALA A 107 -12.29 -9.21 -7.61
N ASP A 108 -11.75 -9.00 -8.79
CA ASP A 108 -10.49 -9.59 -9.26
C ASP A 108 -9.24 -8.81 -8.82
N THR A 109 -9.45 -7.67 -8.17
CA THR A 109 -8.39 -6.75 -7.75
C THR A 109 -8.90 -5.80 -6.67
N ILE A 110 -7.98 -5.21 -5.90
CA ILE A 110 -8.25 -4.11 -4.99
C ILE A 110 -7.86 -2.80 -5.69
N VAL A 111 -8.76 -1.82 -5.72
CA VAL A 111 -8.44 -0.47 -6.17
C VAL A 111 -7.84 0.30 -4.99
N ILE A 112 -6.63 0.84 -5.16
CA ILE A 112 -5.91 1.63 -4.15
C ILE A 112 -6.15 3.12 -4.35
N ILE A 113 -6.05 3.59 -5.59
CA ILE A 113 -6.34 4.97 -5.98
C ILE A 113 -7.24 4.91 -7.18
N LYS A 114 -8.37 5.59 -7.10
CA LYS A 114 -9.24 5.81 -8.25
C LYS A 114 -8.95 7.19 -8.85
N ASP A 115 -9.05 7.27 -10.17
CA ASP A 115 -8.84 8.51 -10.93
C ASP A 115 -7.46 9.12 -10.65
N ILE A 116 -6.39 8.37 -10.99
CA ILE A 116 -5.03 8.86 -10.87
C ILE A 116 -4.83 10.01 -11.86
N GLY A 117 -4.82 11.22 -11.29
CA GLY A 117 -4.27 12.37 -11.95
C GLY A 117 -2.76 12.47 -11.73
N ASN A 118 -2.20 13.63 -11.94
CA ASN A 118 -0.78 13.90 -11.77
C ASN A 118 -0.52 14.84 -10.59
N PRO A 119 0.41 14.52 -9.69
CA PRO A 119 0.83 13.22 -9.18
C PRO A 119 -0.12 12.71 -8.09
N SER A 120 -0.13 11.41 -7.85
CA SER A 120 -0.96 10.78 -6.82
C SER A 120 -0.11 10.03 -5.79
N SER A 121 -0.62 9.92 -4.58
CA SER A 121 0.07 9.21 -3.48
C SER A 121 -0.92 8.43 -2.64
N ALA A 122 -0.46 7.33 -2.04
CA ALA A 122 -1.25 6.54 -1.11
C ALA A 122 -0.39 5.99 0.03
N GLU A 123 -1.04 5.74 1.16
CA GLU A 123 -0.52 4.93 2.24
C GLU A 123 -1.46 3.74 2.44
N VAL A 124 -0.92 2.53 2.40
CA VAL A 124 -1.69 1.28 2.58
C VAL A 124 -1.05 0.48 3.70
N THR A 125 -1.85 0.07 4.67
CA THR A 125 -1.44 -0.86 5.73
C THR A 125 -2.07 -2.22 5.47
N MET A 126 -1.25 -3.26 5.43
CA MET A 126 -1.63 -4.67 5.30
C MET A 126 -1.47 -5.35 6.65
N TYR A 127 -2.52 -6.01 7.10
CA TYR A 127 -2.52 -6.83 8.31
C TYR A 127 -2.59 -8.29 7.90
N ILE A 128 -1.55 -9.05 8.23
CA ILE A 128 -1.50 -10.49 8.03
C ILE A 128 -1.94 -11.14 9.33
N PRO A 129 -3.04 -11.89 9.35
CA PRO A 129 -3.47 -12.57 10.56
C PRO A 129 -2.46 -13.63 10.97
N ASP A 130 -2.35 -13.86 12.29
CA ASP A 130 -1.58 -14.98 12.80
C ASP A 130 -2.28 -16.30 12.40
N ALA A 131 -1.59 -17.12 11.63
CA ALA A 131 -2.09 -18.41 11.15
C ALA A 131 -2.26 -19.47 12.28
N SER A 132 -1.98 -19.13 13.52
CA SER A 132 -2.02 -20.07 14.66
C SER A 132 -3.44 -20.42 15.13
N GLY A 133 -4.27 -20.97 14.25
CA GLY A 133 -5.47 -21.70 14.65
C GLY A 133 -6.83 -21.15 14.19
N GLU A 134 -6.89 -20.05 13.48
CA GLU A 134 -8.15 -19.50 12.98
C GLU A 134 -8.31 -19.80 11.47
N THR A 135 -9.15 -20.75 11.13
CA THR A 135 -9.44 -21.14 9.73
C THR A 135 -10.15 -20.05 8.91
N THR A 136 -10.42 -18.88 9.50
CA THR A 136 -11.16 -17.78 8.86
C THR A 136 -10.39 -16.46 8.85
N ALA A 137 -9.15 -16.45 9.32
CA ALA A 137 -8.35 -15.22 9.37
C ALA A 137 -7.95 -14.78 7.97
N ARG A 138 -8.34 -13.57 7.60
CA ARG A 138 -8.12 -13.01 6.25
C ARG A 138 -7.17 -11.84 6.31
N THR A 139 -6.25 -11.77 5.36
CA THR A 139 -5.44 -10.56 5.20
C THR A 139 -6.34 -9.39 4.87
N THR A 140 -6.19 -8.31 5.62
CA THR A 140 -6.95 -7.08 5.46
C THR A 140 -6.03 -5.93 5.13
N TRP A 141 -6.57 -4.95 4.39
CA TRP A 141 -5.88 -3.72 4.05
C TRP A 141 -6.72 -2.52 4.45
N THR A 142 -6.05 -1.49 4.94
CA THR A 142 -6.64 -0.16 5.11
C THR A 142 -5.71 0.87 4.51
N GLY A 143 -6.25 1.97 4.02
CA GLY A 143 -5.39 2.98 3.43
C GLY A 143 -6.07 4.30 3.20
N THR A 144 -5.24 5.29 2.88
CA THR A 144 -5.66 6.61 2.43
C THR A 144 -4.92 6.95 1.16
N ALA A 145 -5.57 7.67 0.27
CA ALA A 145 -4.96 8.11 -0.98
C ALA A 145 -5.32 9.57 -1.27
N GLN A 146 -4.47 10.20 -2.04
CA GLN A 146 -4.70 11.53 -2.62
C GLN A 146 -4.42 11.46 -4.11
N SER A 147 -5.34 11.97 -4.89
CA SER A 147 -5.18 12.10 -6.34
C SER A 147 -5.49 13.52 -6.79
N THR A 148 -4.76 13.98 -7.79
CA THR A 148 -5.07 15.24 -8.51
C THR A 148 -5.60 14.88 -9.87
N THR A 149 -6.80 15.29 -10.16
CA THR A 149 -7.41 15.10 -11.49
C THR A 149 -7.18 16.35 -12.34
N SER A 150 -6.31 16.29 -13.33
CA SER A 150 -6.06 17.35 -14.34
C SER A 150 -5.41 18.66 -13.84
N PRO A 151 -4.67 19.41 -14.67
CA PRO A 151 -4.02 20.64 -14.26
C PRO A 151 -5.03 21.68 -13.73
N GLY A 152 -4.85 22.07 -12.47
CA GLY A 152 -5.67 23.10 -11.82
C GLY A 152 -6.90 22.59 -11.10
N SER A 153 -7.12 21.28 -10.99
CA SER A 153 -8.27 20.72 -10.32
C SER A 153 -7.92 19.80 -9.14
N VAL A 154 -8.76 19.78 -8.27
CA VAL A 154 -9.22 18.98 -7.16
C VAL A 154 -8.28 17.91 -6.65
N VAL A 155 -7.76 18.12 -5.45
CA VAL A 155 -7.21 17.05 -4.62
C VAL A 155 -8.39 16.23 -4.09
N SER A 156 -8.47 14.98 -4.48
CA SER A 156 -9.42 14.02 -3.92
C SER A 156 -8.74 13.27 -2.78
N GLY A 157 -9.28 13.38 -1.58
CA GLY A 157 -8.95 12.51 -0.45
C GLY A 157 -9.77 11.23 -0.53
N GLN A 158 -9.11 10.08 -0.43
CA GLN A 158 -9.75 8.76 -0.48
C GLN A 158 -9.36 7.95 0.75
N ALA A 159 -10.31 7.21 1.32
CA ALA A 159 -10.04 6.21 2.34
C ALA A 159 -10.55 4.85 1.85
N MET A 160 -9.77 3.80 2.09
CA MET A 160 -10.10 2.45 1.63
C MET A 160 -10.03 1.42 2.74
N GLY A 161 -10.87 0.40 2.62
CA GLY A 161 -10.75 -0.86 3.33
C GLY A 161 -10.91 -2.02 2.35
N ALA A 162 -10.15 -3.08 2.51
CA ALA A 162 -10.23 -4.27 1.67
C ALA A 162 -9.86 -5.55 2.44
N ARG A 163 -10.22 -6.70 1.90
CA ARG A 163 -9.84 -8.01 2.43
C ARG A 163 -9.71 -9.03 1.31
N THR A 164 -8.93 -10.09 1.56
CA THR A 164 -8.98 -11.31 0.75
C THR A 164 -10.28 -12.06 1.06
N ARG A 165 -10.83 -12.73 0.07
CA ARG A 165 -12.02 -13.56 0.23
C ARG A 165 -11.71 -15.05 0.23
N ASP A 166 -11.18 -15.57 -0.84
CA ASP A 166 -10.83 -16.97 -0.99
C ASP A 166 -9.42 -17.12 -1.57
N PHE A 167 -8.45 -17.33 -0.68
CA PHE A 167 -7.09 -17.70 -1.04
C PHE A 167 -6.90 -19.20 -0.79
N GLY A 168 -7.59 -20.05 -1.58
CA GLY A 168 -7.46 -21.50 -1.46
C GLY A 168 -7.76 -22.02 -0.06
N ASP A 169 -6.94 -22.91 0.46
CA ASP A 169 -6.95 -23.26 1.88
C ASP A 169 -6.57 -22.02 2.68
N GLN A 170 -7.47 -21.58 3.57
CA GLN A 170 -7.37 -20.34 4.36
C GLN A 170 -6.14 -20.27 5.29
N SER A 171 -5.27 -21.26 5.18
CA SER A 171 -4.02 -21.38 5.95
C SER A 171 -2.83 -20.65 5.34
N ASP A 172 -2.91 -20.23 4.08
CA ASP A 172 -1.77 -19.62 3.41
C ASP A 172 -1.85 -18.09 3.49
N PRO A 173 -1.00 -17.46 4.33
CA PRO A 173 -0.98 -16.02 4.48
C PRO A 173 -0.50 -15.37 3.18
N VAL A 174 -0.98 -14.16 2.91
CA VAL A 174 -0.42 -13.34 1.84
C VAL A 174 1.06 -13.10 2.11
N ASP A 175 1.90 -13.45 1.17
CA ASP A 175 3.35 -13.31 1.23
C ASP A 175 3.96 -12.46 0.11
N ALA A 176 3.13 -12.05 -0.86
CA ALA A 176 3.51 -11.08 -1.87
C ALA A 176 2.33 -10.20 -2.32
N VAL A 177 2.66 -9.00 -2.77
CA VAL A 177 1.71 -8.07 -3.39
C VAL A 177 2.32 -7.45 -4.64
N LYS A 178 1.48 -7.10 -5.61
CA LYS A 178 1.88 -6.26 -6.73
C LYS A 178 0.93 -5.08 -6.92
N PHE A 179 1.51 -3.96 -7.28
CA PHE A 179 0.80 -2.75 -7.68
C PHE A 179 0.92 -2.56 -9.19
N TYR A 180 -0.16 -2.19 -9.84
CA TYR A 180 -0.19 -2.00 -11.29
C TYR A 180 -1.27 -0.99 -11.70
N PRO A 181 -1.07 -0.26 -12.80
CA PRO A 181 -2.09 0.62 -13.33
C PRO A 181 -3.21 -0.17 -14.02
N SER A 182 -4.44 0.34 -14.00
CA SER A 182 -5.56 -0.28 -14.71
C SER A 182 -5.44 -0.16 -16.23
N THR A 183 -4.70 0.82 -16.70
CA THR A 183 -4.44 1.12 -18.13
C THR A 183 -3.03 1.66 -18.29
N GLY A 184 -2.38 1.36 -19.40
CA GLY A 184 -1.02 1.85 -19.69
C GLY A 184 0.04 1.28 -18.74
N ASN A 185 1.07 2.06 -18.52
CA ASN A 185 2.20 1.75 -17.66
C ASN A 185 2.43 2.89 -16.65
N PHE A 186 3.27 2.65 -15.65
CA PHE A 186 3.77 3.73 -14.81
C PHE A 186 4.67 4.67 -15.62
N GLU A 187 4.52 5.96 -15.39
CA GLU A 187 5.55 6.94 -15.76
C GLU A 187 6.71 6.88 -14.73
N GLY A 188 7.94 7.09 -15.17
CA GLY A 188 9.15 6.90 -14.37
C GLY A 188 9.39 7.99 -13.32
N CYS A 189 8.45 8.25 -12.44
CA CYS A 189 8.55 9.30 -11.42
C CYS A 189 8.08 8.92 -10.01
N GLY A 190 7.60 7.70 -9.80
CA GLY A 190 7.08 7.26 -8.51
C GLY A 190 8.07 6.45 -7.69
N GLN A 191 7.74 6.26 -6.42
CA GLN A 191 8.47 5.38 -5.52
C GLN A 191 7.52 4.67 -4.55
N ILE A 192 7.90 3.47 -4.15
CA ILE A 192 7.20 2.70 -3.11
C ILE A 192 8.22 2.29 -2.04
N THR A 193 7.91 2.63 -0.79
CA THR A 193 8.66 2.17 0.38
C THR A 193 7.79 1.24 1.21
N VAL A 194 8.33 0.10 1.60
CA VAL A 194 7.65 -0.90 2.41
C VAL A 194 8.32 -0.97 3.78
N LEU A 195 7.52 -0.80 4.82
CA LEU A 195 7.92 -0.99 6.21
C LEU A 195 7.25 -2.23 6.79
N GLY A 196 7.97 -3.00 7.62
CA GLY A 196 7.45 -4.10 8.41
C GLY A 196 7.47 -3.76 9.91
N MET A 197 6.40 -4.06 10.62
CA MET A 197 6.29 -3.84 12.05
C MET A 197 6.95 -4.99 12.83
N LYS A 198 7.98 -4.68 13.59
CA LYS A 198 8.65 -5.66 14.46
C LYS A 198 7.74 -6.01 15.64
N THR A 199 7.59 -7.29 15.88
CA THR A 199 7.08 -7.80 17.16
C THR A 199 8.21 -7.78 18.18
N SER A 200 7.95 -7.21 19.35
CA SER A 200 8.90 -7.19 20.48
C SER A 200 9.06 -8.59 21.09
#